data_51166d1e6a21d991f265a8d3abf64b1b
#
_entry.id   51166d1e6a21d991f265a8d3abf64b1b
#
_cell.length_a   1.000
_cell.length_b   1.000
_cell.length_c   1.000
_cell.angle_alpha   90.00
_cell.angle_beta   90.00
_cell.angle_gamma   90.00
#
_symmetry.space_group_name_H-M   'P 1'
#
loop_
_entity.id
_entity.type
_entity.pdbx_description
1 polymer ?
#
loop_
_entity_poly.entity_id
_entity_poly.type
_entity_poly.pdbx_seq_one_letter_code
_entity_poly.pdbx_strand_id
1 'polypeptide(L)'
;MPQTFNYVDFSETLTSSLDKSASLSKDRYISEDFMQSEWEGIWTKAWLFAGLESDLLEPGDFFIYDIGRESIVITRNNENEISAFYNVCQHRGNKIVTLESGSFSKVSCPYHGWTYGLDGTLEHVPDRELFKEGVPCEEKSLKPVKVSVWAGLVFINMDENSSSLETFLGPIVDQLKPYKFEKMNLVKHQTVSLLETNWKTVRDNFLEQYHVDFIHPQHASFVDCCDAENDLWPFGHTRTMVTSPVVNPCLLYTSPSPRDS
;
A
#
# COMPACT_ATOMS: atom_id res chain seq x y z
N MET A 1 -17.41 16.61 18.71
CA MET A 1 -16.55 17.79 18.54
C MET A 1 -15.58 17.42 17.45
N PRO A 2 -15.38 18.24 16.40
CA PRO A 2 -14.37 17.93 15.39
C PRO A 2 -13.00 17.97 16.07
N GLN A 3 -12.23 16.89 15.93
CA GLN A 3 -10.84 16.88 16.34
C GLN A 3 -10.12 17.92 15.48
N THR A 4 -9.66 18.98 16.11
CA THR A 4 -8.71 19.91 15.50
C THR A 4 -7.40 19.13 15.32
N PHE A 5 -7.14 18.68 14.11
CA PHE A 5 -5.81 18.21 13.77
C PHE A 5 -4.86 19.41 13.92
N ASN A 6 -3.90 19.30 14.82
CA ASN A 6 -2.81 20.25 14.87
C ASN A 6 -2.00 20.05 13.59
N TYR A 7 -2.24 20.90 12.61
CA TYR A 7 -1.35 21.02 11.47
C TYR A 7 0.01 21.46 12.00
N VAL A 8 0.99 20.58 11.91
CA VAL A 8 2.37 21.04 12.01
C VAL A 8 2.60 21.81 10.71
N ASP A 9 2.67 23.11 10.80
CA ASP A 9 3.01 23.96 9.66
C ASP A 9 4.48 23.71 9.31
N PHE A 10 4.70 22.79 8.38
CA PHE A 10 6.02 22.49 7.86
C PHE A 10 6.56 23.61 6.95
N SER A 11 5.75 24.59 6.59
CA SER A 11 6.16 25.67 5.70
C SER A 11 7.30 26.49 6.28
N GLU A 12 7.27 26.79 7.58
CA GLU A 12 8.37 27.49 8.25
C GLU A 12 9.62 26.60 8.41
N THR A 13 9.45 25.31 8.67
CA THR A 13 10.58 24.38 8.83
C THR A 13 11.22 24.07 7.47
N LEU A 14 10.43 23.94 6.42
CA LEU A 14 10.91 23.73 5.05
C LEU A 14 11.59 24.96 4.47
N THR A 15 11.04 26.16 4.70
CA THR A 15 11.61 27.41 4.18
C THR A 15 12.88 27.85 4.90
N SER A 16 13.06 27.47 6.15
CA SER A 16 14.26 27.81 6.94
C SER A 16 15.43 26.84 6.73
N SER A 17 15.16 25.61 6.30
CA SER A 17 16.19 24.56 6.14
C SER A 17 16.56 24.24 4.69
N LEU A 18 15.78 24.70 3.72
CA LEU A 18 16.12 24.54 2.31
C LEU A 18 17.10 25.64 1.91
N ASP A 19 18.38 25.32 1.90
CA ASP A 19 19.32 26.05 1.06
C ASP A 19 18.82 25.95 -0.38
N LYS A 20 18.30 27.06 -0.91
CA LYS A 20 17.76 27.15 -2.27
C LYS A 20 18.78 26.78 -3.36
N SER A 21 20.03 26.57 -2.99
CA SER A 21 21.13 26.12 -3.83
C SER A 21 21.44 24.62 -3.69
N ALA A 22 20.81 23.91 -2.74
CA ALA A 22 21.11 22.50 -2.51
C ALA A 22 20.61 21.63 -3.68
N SER A 23 21.53 21.12 -4.45
CA SER A 23 21.22 20.07 -5.43
C SER A 23 20.99 18.74 -4.72
N LEU A 24 20.00 17.98 -5.16
CA LEU A 24 19.80 16.62 -4.69
C LEU A 24 20.94 15.72 -5.19
N SER A 25 21.57 14.97 -4.26
CA SER A 25 22.57 13.99 -4.67
C SER A 25 21.93 12.90 -5.53
N LYS A 26 22.62 12.53 -6.60
CA LYS A 26 22.26 11.38 -7.45
C LYS A 26 22.23 10.06 -6.66
N ASP A 27 22.95 9.97 -5.54
CA ASP A 27 23.03 8.77 -4.72
C ASP A 27 21.66 8.33 -4.21
N ARG A 28 20.72 9.26 -4.05
CA ARG A 28 19.32 8.95 -3.71
C ARG A 28 18.64 8.04 -4.73
N TYR A 29 19.10 8.01 -5.96
CA TYR A 29 18.48 7.28 -7.07
C TYR A 29 19.27 6.03 -7.48
N ILE A 30 20.57 5.97 -7.18
CA ILE A 30 21.46 4.92 -7.69
C ILE A 30 22.28 4.18 -6.63
N SER A 31 22.29 4.64 -5.36
CA SER A 31 23.04 3.99 -4.29
C SER A 31 22.28 2.83 -3.67
N GLU A 32 22.91 1.67 -3.56
CA GLU A 32 22.39 0.51 -2.85
C GLU A 32 22.21 0.79 -1.35
N ASP A 33 23.15 1.48 -0.71
CA ASP A 33 23.08 1.87 0.69
C ASP A 33 21.88 2.79 0.96
N PHE A 34 21.60 3.70 0.02
CA PHE A 34 20.44 4.55 0.11
C PHE A 34 19.14 3.72 -0.01
N MET A 35 19.09 2.78 -0.95
CA MET A 35 17.97 1.86 -1.10
C MET A 35 17.75 1.00 0.16
N GLN A 36 18.83 0.55 0.79
CA GLN A 36 18.74 -0.20 2.06
C GLN A 36 18.16 0.68 3.18
N SER A 37 18.59 1.95 3.25
CA SER A 37 18.03 2.92 4.22
C SER A 37 16.54 3.20 3.97
N GLU A 38 16.11 3.25 2.71
CA GLU A 38 14.67 3.36 2.35
C GLU A 38 13.90 2.10 2.74
N TRP A 39 14.50 0.93 2.54
CA TRP A 39 13.90 -0.33 2.96
C TRP A 39 13.61 -0.33 4.45
N GLU A 40 14.59 0.03 5.26
CA GLU A 40 14.50 0.03 6.72
C GLU A 40 13.63 1.17 7.28
N GLY A 41 13.65 2.33 6.63
CA GLY A 41 13.01 3.54 7.13
C GLY A 41 11.62 3.83 6.53
N ILE A 42 11.32 3.29 5.36
CA ILE A 42 10.05 3.56 4.65
C ILE A 42 9.27 2.28 4.43
N TRP A 43 9.81 1.35 3.63
CA TRP A 43 9.05 0.21 3.12
C TRP A 43 8.60 -0.76 4.22
N THR A 44 9.40 -0.92 5.27
CA THR A 44 9.05 -1.76 6.43
C THR A 44 8.28 -1.01 7.52
N LYS A 45 8.06 0.30 7.38
CA LYS A 45 7.47 1.15 8.42
C LYS A 45 6.16 1.83 8.01
N ALA A 46 5.95 2.03 6.73
CA ALA A 46 4.74 2.68 6.22
C ALA A 46 3.60 1.68 6.00
N TRP A 47 2.37 2.17 6.02
CA TRP A 47 1.24 1.44 5.51
C TRP A 47 1.29 1.41 3.98
N LEU A 48 1.28 0.22 3.41
CA LEU A 48 1.38 -0.03 1.98
C LEU A 48 0.05 -0.55 1.46
N PHE A 49 -0.44 0.05 0.39
CA PHE A 49 -1.60 -0.47 -0.32
C PHE A 49 -1.25 -1.82 -0.94
N ALA A 50 -2.01 -2.85 -0.60
CA ALA A 50 -1.72 -4.22 -1.01
C ALA A 50 -2.72 -4.78 -2.03
N GLY A 51 -3.98 -4.35 -2.00
CA GLY A 51 -5.01 -4.89 -2.90
C GLY A 51 -6.41 -4.44 -2.50
N LEU A 52 -7.41 -5.09 -3.06
CA LEU A 52 -8.81 -4.77 -2.83
C LEU A 52 -9.46 -5.81 -1.91
N GLU A 53 -10.32 -5.36 -1.03
CA GLU A 53 -11.15 -6.24 -0.21
C GLU A 53 -12.08 -7.11 -1.06
N SER A 54 -12.50 -6.61 -2.23
CA SER A 54 -13.32 -7.35 -3.20
C SER A 54 -12.60 -8.56 -3.83
N ASP A 55 -11.28 -8.68 -3.68
CA ASP A 55 -10.53 -9.85 -4.12
C ASP A 55 -10.54 -10.99 -3.09
N LEU A 56 -11.11 -10.73 -1.91
CA LEU A 56 -11.18 -11.63 -0.75
C LEU A 56 -12.63 -11.77 -0.26
N LEU A 57 -13.53 -12.33 -1.08
CA LEU A 57 -14.96 -12.37 -0.78
C LEU A 57 -15.34 -13.46 0.22
N GLU A 58 -14.72 -14.62 0.09
CA GLU A 58 -15.06 -15.81 0.86
C GLU A 58 -13.89 -16.25 1.76
N PRO A 59 -14.16 -16.89 2.90
CA PRO A 59 -13.12 -17.49 3.71
C PRO A 59 -12.23 -18.42 2.89
N GLY A 60 -10.93 -18.19 2.96
CA GLY A 60 -9.91 -18.90 2.20
C GLY A 60 -9.45 -18.18 0.94
N ASP A 61 -10.17 -17.19 0.44
CA ASP A 61 -9.65 -16.36 -0.64
C ASP A 61 -8.37 -15.65 -0.21
N PHE A 62 -7.41 -15.61 -1.11
CA PHE A 62 -6.11 -15.00 -0.84
C PHE A 62 -5.51 -14.34 -2.08
N PHE A 63 -4.61 -13.41 -1.83
CA PHE A 63 -3.62 -12.94 -2.81
C PHE A 63 -2.26 -12.75 -2.15
N ILE A 64 -1.21 -12.76 -2.97
CA ILE A 64 0.16 -12.53 -2.53
C ILE A 64 0.56 -11.07 -2.81
N TYR A 65 1.21 -10.46 -1.84
CA TYR A 65 1.85 -9.17 -1.98
C TYR A 65 3.36 -9.34 -1.83
N ASP A 66 4.07 -9.26 -2.96
CA ASP A 66 5.52 -9.33 -3.00
C ASP A 66 6.11 -7.90 -3.04
N ILE A 67 7.00 -7.58 -2.13
CA ILE A 67 7.69 -6.30 -2.06
C ILE A 67 9.15 -6.47 -1.64
N GLY A 68 10.07 -5.98 -2.45
CA GLY A 68 11.50 -6.13 -2.21
C GLY A 68 11.87 -7.62 -2.08
N ARG A 69 12.26 -8.02 -0.88
CA ARG A 69 12.60 -9.43 -0.56
C ARG A 69 11.51 -10.16 0.21
N GLU A 70 10.44 -9.49 0.56
CA GLU A 70 9.35 -10.06 1.37
C GLU A 70 8.19 -10.52 0.48
N SER A 71 7.57 -11.61 0.90
CA SER A 71 6.35 -12.17 0.32
C SER A 71 5.32 -12.32 1.43
N ILE A 72 4.14 -11.75 1.24
CA ILE A 72 3.10 -11.69 2.26
C ILE A 72 1.83 -12.32 1.68
N VAL A 73 1.25 -13.26 2.42
CA VAL A 73 -0.08 -13.82 2.12
C VAL A 73 -1.12 -12.95 2.80
N ILE A 74 -2.12 -12.52 2.06
CA ILE A 74 -3.26 -11.80 2.57
C ILE A 74 -4.49 -12.66 2.26
N THR A 75 -5.28 -12.99 3.28
CA THR A 75 -6.39 -13.93 3.13
C THR A 75 -7.58 -13.52 3.99
N ARG A 76 -8.79 -13.96 3.62
CA ARG A 76 -9.95 -13.90 4.49
C ARG A 76 -10.00 -15.14 5.37
N ASN A 77 -10.01 -14.95 6.69
CA ASN A 77 -10.03 -16.05 7.66
C ASN A 77 -11.46 -16.58 7.91
N ASN A 78 -11.58 -17.59 8.77
CA ASN A 78 -12.86 -18.22 9.08
C ASN A 78 -13.81 -17.32 9.89
N GLU A 79 -13.28 -16.31 10.58
CA GLU A 79 -14.03 -15.29 11.31
C GLU A 79 -14.52 -14.16 10.40
N ASN A 80 -14.28 -14.30 9.08
CA ASN A 80 -14.59 -13.30 8.05
C ASN A 80 -13.75 -12.00 8.18
N GLU A 81 -12.62 -12.07 8.85
CA GLU A 81 -11.65 -11.00 8.96
C GLU A 81 -10.51 -11.18 7.95
N ILE A 82 -9.84 -10.09 7.60
CA ILE A 82 -8.64 -10.17 6.76
C ILE A 82 -7.43 -10.36 7.65
N SER A 83 -6.66 -11.41 7.37
CA SER A 83 -5.40 -11.75 8.02
C SER A 83 -4.25 -11.61 7.03
N ALA A 84 -3.06 -11.24 7.52
CA ALA A 84 -1.85 -11.19 6.74
C ALA A 84 -0.67 -11.79 7.50
N PHE A 85 0.18 -12.51 6.81
CA PHE A 85 1.36 -13.14 7.39
C PHE A 85 2.46 -13.33 6.34
N TYR A 86 3.71 -13.41 6.81
CA TYR A 86 4.83 -13.72 5.92
C TYR A 86 4.69 -15.10 5.29
N ASN A 87 4.92 -15.18 4.00
CA ASN A 87 4.84 -16.42 3.20
C ASN A 87 6.06 -17.32 3.42
N VAL A 88 6.40 -17.60 4.67
CA VAL A 88 7.61 -18.30 5.07
C VAL A 88 7.31 -19.36 6.14
N CYS A 89 7.48 -20.62 5.80
CA CYS A 89 7.28 -21.74 6.72
C CYS A 89 8.24 -21.66 7.92
N GLN A 90 7.69 -21.72 9.13
CA GLN A 90 8.45 -21.62 10.37
C GLN A 90 9.25 -22.89 10.74
N HIS A 91 9.20 -23.91 9.88
CA HIS A 91 10.08 -25.07 9.99
C HIS A 91 11.48 -24.77 9.45
N ARG A 92 11.60 -24.48 8.14
CA ARG A 92 12.89 -24.30 7.46
C ARG A 92 12.87 -23.21 6.37
N GLY A 93 11.99 -22.20 6.48
CA GLY A 93 12.02 -21.03 5.64
C GLY A 93 11.52 -21.19 4.20
N ASN A 94 10.84 -22.30 3.87
CA ASN A 94 10.33 -22.49 2.53
C ASN A 94 9.12 -21.58 2.25
N LYS A 95 9.02 -21.05 1.02
CA LYS A 95 7.81 -20.34 0.55
C LYS A 95 6.64 -21.31 0.56
N ILE A 96 5.51 -20.92 1.16
CA ILE A 96 4.38 -21.82 1.39
C ILE A 96 3.40 -21.75 0.23
N VAL A 97 3.03 -20.53 -0.18
CA VAL A 97 2.09 -20.26 -1.26
C VAL A 97 2.87 -19.75 -2.47
N THR A 98 2.69 -20.38 -3.63
CA THR A 98 3.39 -20.06 -4.88
C THR A 98 2.48 -19.45 -5.95
N LEU A 99 1.16 -19.55 -5.77
CA LEU A 99 0.18 -18.91 -6.64
C LEU A 99 0.00 -17.44 -6.23
N GLU A 100 -0.21 -16.57 -7.19
CA GLU A 100 -0.42 -15.14 -6.92
C GLU A 100 -1.74 -14.86 -6.20
N SER A 101 -2.78 -15.64 -6.50
CA SER A 101 -4.09 -15.55 -5.86
C SER A 101 -4.87 -16.85 -6.01
N GLY A 102 -5.95 -17.00 -5.27
CA GLY A 102 -6.83 -18.16 -5.33
C GLY A 102 -7.59 -18.35 -4.04
N SER A 103 -7.94 -19.60 -3.73
CA SER A 103 -8.62 -19.95 -2.49
C SER A 103 -8.07 -21.26 -1.93
N PHE A 104 -7.94 -21.34 -0.62
CA PHE A 104 -7.53 -22.56 0.09
C PHE A 104 -8.28 -22.70 1.42
N SER A 105 -8.51 -23.91 1.87
CA SER A 105 -9.09 -24.17 3.20
C SER A 105 -8.03 -24.20 4.30
N LYS A 106 -6.79 -24.53 3.95
CA LYS A 106 -5.61 -24.59 4.81
C LYS A 106 -4.35 -24.42 3.96
N VAL A 107 -3.33 -23.86 4.55
CA VAL A 107 -2.04 -23.62 3.88
C VAL A 107 -1.03 -24.66 4.28
N SER A 108 -0.66 -25.55 3.37
CA SER A 108 0.33 -26.61 3.65
C SER A 108 1.66 -26.31 2.97
N CYS A 109 2.74 -26.36 3.74
CA CYS A 109 4.08 -26.20 3.22
C CYS A 109 4.44 -27.38 2.28
N PRO A 110 4.80 -27.10 1.02
CA PRO A 110 5.09 -28.17 0.04
C PRO A 110 6.35 -28.98 0.36
N TYR A 111 7.16 -28.52 1.33
CA TYR A 111 8.41 -29.18 1.66
C TYR A 111 8.22 -30.35 2.66
N HIS A 112 7.54 -30.11 3.80
CA HIS A 112 7.38 -31.13 4.84
C HIS A 112 5.95 -31.21 5.39
N GLY A 113 4.96 -30.65 4.70
CA GLY A 113 3.56 -30.81 5.05
C GLY A 113 3.10 -30.08 6.33
N TRP A 114 3.92 -29.16 6.88
CA TRP A 114 3.45 -28.32 7.98
C TRP A 114 2.28 -27.50 7.50
N THR A 115 1.16 -27.56 8.22
CA THR A 115 -0.10 -26.98 7.77
C THR A 115 -0.56 -25.91 8.75
N TYR A 116 -0.94 -24.79 8.17
CA TYR A 116 -1.37 -23.59 8.88
C TYR A 116 -2.82 -23.27 8.55
N GLY A 117 -3.52 -22.69 9.52
CA GLY A 117 -4.85 -22.13 9.36
C GLY A 117 -4.85 -20.86 8.51
N LEU A 118 -6.06 -20.37 8.21
CA LEU A 118 -6.24 -19.13 7.43
C LEU A 118 -5.77 -17.88 8.19
N ASP A 119 -5.60 -17.97 9.49
CA ASP A 119 -5.04 -16.93 10.37
C ASP A 119 -3.52 -17.06 10.57
N GLY A 120 -2.89 -18.07 9.94
CA GLY A 120 -1.46 -18.37 10.08
C GLY A 120 -1.09 -19.25 11.27
N THR A 121 -2.04 -19.69 12.10
CA THR A 121 -1.77 -20.63 13.22
C THR A 121 -1.28 -21.98 12.71
N LEU A 122 -0.27 -22.56 13.38
CA LEU A 122 0.21 -23.92 13.07
C LEU A 122 -0.79 -24.96 13.59
N GLU A 123 -1.51 -25.62 12.69
CA GLU A 123 -2.53 -26.61 13.02
C GLU A 123 -2.03 -28.04 12.98
N HIS A 124 -1.17 -28.37 12.03
CA HIS A 124 -0.72 -29.74 11.83
C HIS A 124 0.78 -29.83 11.51
N VAL A 125 1.41 -30.80 12.14
CA VAL A 125 2.80 -31.21 11.88
C VAL A 125 2.80 -32.71 11.66
N PRO A 126 3.28 -33.25 10.53
CA PRO A 126 3.45 -34.68 10.30
C PRO A 126 4.37 -35.31 11.35
N ASP A 127 4.08 -36.52 11.72
CA ASP A 127 4.87 -37.32 12.68
C ASP A 127 5.16 -36.59 14.00
N ARG A 128 4.16 -35.85 14.48
CA ARG A 128 4.27 -34.99 15.68
C ARG A 128 4.76 -35.75 16.91
N GLU A 129 4.46 -37.01 16.99
CA GLU A 129 4.86 -37.93 18.07
C GLU A 129 6.38 -38.16 18.13
N LEU A 130 7.11 -37.90 17.06
CA LEU A 130 8.57 -38.00 17.01
C LEU A 130 9.27 -36.82 17.68
N PHE A 131 8.55 -35.71 17.93
CA PHE A 131 9.08 -34.56 18.65
C PHE A 131 8.98 -34.79 20.15
N LYS A 132 10.07 -35.22 20.76
CA LYS A 132 10.11 -35.67 22.20
C LYS A 132 9.66 -34.58 23.18
N GLU A 133 9.90 -33.30 22.85
CA GLU A 133 9.53 -32.14 23.69
C GLU A 133 8.22 -31.51 23.22
N GLY A 134 7.53 -32.13 22.25
CA GLY A 134 6.38 -31.53 21.57
C GLY A 134 6.78 -30.47 20.55
N VAL A 135 5.81 -30.01 19.78
CA VAL A 135 6.01 -28.89 18.86
C VAL A 135 5.40 -27.63 19.50
N PRO A 136 6.17 -26.56 19.72
CA PRO A 136 5.65 -25.31 20.27
C PRO A 136 4.81 -24.59 19.20
N CYS A 137 3.55 -25.01 19.04
CA CYS A 137 2.70 -24.60 17.91
C CYS A 137 2.51 -23.08 17.83
N GLU A 138 2.34 -22.39 18.97
CA GLU A 138 2.17 -20.95 18.98
C GLU A 138 3.42 -20.23 18.46
N GLU A 139 4.61 -20.63 18.94
CA GLU A 139 5.89 -20.03 18.51
C GLU A 139 6.24 -20.35 17.04
N LYS A 140 5.63 -21.41 16.49
CA LYS A 140 5.84 -21.88 15.11
C LYS A 140 4.70 -21.53 14.15
N SER A 141 3.75 -20.74 14.60
CA SER A 141 2.77 -20.08 13.73
C SER A 141 3.44 -19.08 12.78
N LEU A 142 2.81 -18.80 11.65
CA LEU A 142 3.35 -17.83 10.70
C LEU A 142 3.44 -16.46 11.35
N LYS A 143 4.49 -15.72 11.05
CA LYS A 143 4.67 -14.38 11.59
C LYS A 143 3.62 -13.45 10.99
N PRO A 144 2.77 -12.83 11.82
CA PRO A 144 1.74 -11.94 11.33
C PRO A 144 2.32 -10.65 10.75
N VAL A 145 1.58 -10.07 9.84
CA VAL A 145 1.79 -8.71 9.32
C VAL A 145 0.53 -7.91 9.64
N LYS A 146 0.69 -6.67 10.10
CA LYS A 146 -0.49 -5.82 10.35
C LYS A 146 -1.24 -5.60 9.05
N VAL A 147 -2.55 -5.76 9.10
CA VAL A 147 -3.45 -5.51 7.99
C VAL A 147 -4.60 -4.64 8.47
N SER A 148 -5.07 -3.76 7.61
CA SER A 148 -6.24 -2.94 7.87
C SER A 148 -6.93 -2.58 6.56
N VAL A 149 -8.24 -2.40 6.63
CA VAL A 149 -9.06 -2.03 5.47
C VAL A 149 -9.60 -0.62 5.67
N TRP A 150 -9.49 0.18 4.64
CA TRP A 150 -10.16 1.47 4.58
C TRP A 150 -10.87 1.61 3.23
N ALA A 151 -12.18 1.82 3.28
CA ALA A 151 -13.02 2.03 2.09
C ALA A 151 -12.88 0.95 0.99
N GLY A 152 -12.73 -0.33 1.38
CA GLY A 152 -12.54 -1.45 0.48
C GLY A 152 -11.10 -1.62 -0.04
N LEU A 153 -10.17 -0.80 0.43
CA LEU A 153 -8.75 -0.87 0.11
C LEU A 153 -8.01 -1.57 1.25
N VAL A 154 -7.25 -2.61 0.93
CA VAL A 154 -6.46 -3.39 1.89
C VAL A 154 -5.06 -2.81 1.98
N PHE A 155 -4.63 -2.52 3.21
CA PHE A 155 -3.29 -2.02 3.52
C PHE A 155 -2.59 -2.96 4.49
N ILE A 156 -1.28 -3.06 4.36
CA ILE A 156 -0.42 -3.82 5.27
C ILE A 156 0.66 -2.92 5.86
N ASN A 157 1.18 -3.31 7.02
CA ASN A 157 2.36 -2.69 7.62
C ASN A 157 3.22 -3.76 8.29
N MET A 158 4.50 -3.80 7.94
CA MET A 158 5.46 -4.76 8.48
C MET A 158 5.99 -4.37 9.88
N ASP A 159 5.67 -3.17 10.36
CA ASP A 159 6.00 -2.73 11.72
C ASP A 159 4.84 -2.98 12.67
N GLU A 160 5.00 -3.95 13.57
CA GLU A 160 3.99 -4.26 14.63
C GLU A 160 3.70 -3.04 15.53
N ASN A 161 4.64 -2.11 15.68
CA ASN A 161 4.50 -0.91 16.49
C ASN A 161 3.97 0.30 15.73
N SER A 162 3.63 0.15 14.44
CA SER A 162 3.10 1.26 13.65
C SER A 162 1.79 1.80 14.23
N SER A 163 1.52 3.09 13.99
CA SER A 163 0.21 3.68 14.26
C SER A 163 -0.90 3.00 13.48
N SER A 164 -2.16 3.28 13.82
CA SER A 164 -3.29 2.78 13.03
C SER A 164 -3.27 3.34 11.60
N LEU A 165 -3.90 2.61 10.68
CA LEU A 165 -4.06 3.08 9.28
C LEU A 165 -4.78 4.43 9.23
N GLU A 166 -5.80 4.63 10.06
CA GLU A 166 -6.56 5.88 10.11
C GLU A 166 -5.67 7.07 10.53
N THR A 167 -4.80 6.86 11.52
CA THR A 167 -3.81 7.87 11.93
C THR A 167 -2.82 8.17 10.81
N PHE A 168 -2.37 7.15 10.11
CA PHE A 168 -1.46 7.28 8.98
C PHE A 168 -2.09 8.06 7.82
N LEU A 169 -3.32 7.72 7.43
CA LEU A 169 -4.04 8.38 6.35
C LEU A 169 -4.44 9.83 6.72
N GLY A 170 -4.70 10.10 8.00
CA GLY A 170 -5.01 11.44 8.50
C GLY A 170 -6.13 12.14 7.70
N PRO A 171 -5.89 13.36 7.19
CA PRO A 171 -6.92 14.14 6.48
C PRO A 171 -7.47 13.48 5.20
N ILE A 172 -6.73 12.54 4.63
CA ILE A 172 -7.13 11.83 3.40
C ILE A 172 -8.47 11.11 3.60
N VAL A 173 -8.69 10.55 4.78
CA VAL A 173 -9.94 9.83 5.13
C VAL A 173 -11.16 10.69 4.86
N ASP A 174 -11.16 11.92 5.38
CA ASP A 174 -12.30 12.83 5.22
C ASP A 174 -12.41 13.39 3.79
N GLN A 175 -11.29 13.66 3.15
CA GLN A 175 -11.26 14.21 1.81
C GLN A 175 -11.75 13.24 0.74
N LEU A 176 -11.43 11.95 0.90
CA LEU A 176 -11.82 10.92 -0.05
C LEU A 176 -13.17 10.26 0.26
N LYS A 177 -13.73 10.48 1.45
CA LYS A 177 -15.04 9.94 1.85
C LYS A 177 -16.18 10.22 0.87
N PRO A 178 -16.28 11.40 0.21
CA PRO A 178 -17.35 11.65 -0.76
C PRO A 178 -17.32 10.72 -1.98
N TYR A 179 -16.17 10.16 -2.32
CA TYR A 179 -16.00 9.28 -3.48
C TYR A 179 -16.56 7.87 -3.27
N LYS A 180 -16.78 7.45 -2.01
CA LYS A 180 -17.42 6.16 -1.66
C LYS A 180 -16.74 4.96 -2.34
N PHE A 181 -15.42 4.85 -2.19
CA PHE A 181 -14.63 3.75 -2.81
C PHE A 181 -15.19 2.37 -2.50
N GLU A 182 -15.75 2.18 -1.30
CA GLU A 182 -16.40 0.94 -0.88
C GLU A 182 -17.61 0.51 -1.75
N LYS A 183 -18.09 1.43 -2.61
CA LYS A 183 -19.19 1.17 -3.57
C LYS A 183 -18.71 1.05 -5.01
N MET A 184 -17.43 1.20 -5.25
CA MET A 184 -16.85 1.09 -6.57
C MET A 184 -16.57 -0.36 -6.91
N ASN A 185 -16.70 -0.70 -8.19
CA ASN A 185 -16.32 -2.01 -8.72
C ASN A 185 -15.06 -1.89 -9.56
N LEU A 186 -14.18 -2.87 -9.43
CA LEU A 186 -13.03 -2.98 -10.30
C LEU A 186 -13.46 -3.24 -11.74
N VAL A 187 -13.17 -2.30 -12.65
CA VAL A 187 -13.50 -2.43 -14.06
C VAL A 187 -12.38 -3.13 -14.83
N LYS A 188 -11.12 -2.83 -14.47
CA LYS A 188 -9.95 -3.36 -15.17
C LYS A 188 -8.73 -3.30 -14.26
N HIS A 189 -7.96 -4.36 -14.24
CA HIS A 189 -6.60 -4.39 -13.71
C HIS A 189 -5.60 -4.25 -14.86
N GLN A 190 -4.64 -3.36 -14.68
CA GLN A 190 -3.53 -3.19 -15.62
C GLN A 190 -2.24 -2.99 -14.83
N THR A 191 -1.26 -3.84 -15.08
CA THR A 191 0.08 -3.71 -14.52
C THR A 191 1.00 -3.07 -15.56
N VAL A 192 1.72 -2.04 -15.13
CA VAL A 192 2.77 -1.39 -15.93
C VAL A 192 4.06 -1.50 -15.16
N SER A 193 5.07 -2.13 -15.76
CA SER A 193 6.39 -2.31 -15.15
C SER A 193 7.39 -1.32 -15.75
N LEU A 194 8.03 -0.53 -14.90
CA LEU A 194 9.10 0.38 -15.26
C LEU A 194 10.42 -0.20 -14.71
N LEU A 195 11.19 -0.87 -15.58
CA LEU A 195 12.29 -1.74 -15.16
C LEU A 195 13.61 -1.01 -14.87
N GLU A 196 13.85 0.13 -15.48
CA GLU A 196 15.14 0.83 -15.41
C GLU A 196 15.03 2.22 -14.77
N THR A 197 14.11 2.36 -13.81
CA THR A 197 13.91 3.64 -13.12
C THR A 197 13.73 3.44 -11.63
N ASN A 198 14.21 4.40 -10.85
CA ASN A 198 13.97 4.44 -9.42
C ASN A 198 12.54 4.97 -9.15
N TRP A 199 11.85 4.38 -8.18
CA TRP A 199 10.48 4.76 -7.82
C TRP A 199 10.33 6.26 -7.51
N LYS A 200 11.37 6.90 -6.96
CA LYS A 200 11.36 8.34 -6.67
C LYS A 200 11.28 9.19 -7.94
N THR A 201 11.89 8.74 -9.04
CA THR A 201 11.78 9.45 -10.32
C THR A 201 10.32 9.50 -10.79
N VAL A 202 9.59 8.40 -10.64
CA VAL A 202 8.15 8.37 -10.96
C VAL A 202 7.38 9.30 -10.03
N ARG A 203 7.62 9.20 -8.72
CA ARG A 203 7.00 10.07 -7.72
C ARG A 203 7.28 11.55 -8.00
N ASP A 204 8.53 11.89 -8.24
CA ASP A 204 8.94 13.29 -8.48
C ASP A 204 8.23 13.86 -9.72
N ASN A 205 8.07 13.07 -10.78
CA ASN A 205 7.32 13.46 -11.98
C ASN A 205 5.82 13.75 -11.68
N PHE A 206 5.21 13.02 -10.73
CA PHE A 206 3.80 13.22 -10.37
C PHE A 206 3.58 14.29 -9.29
N LEU A 207 4.64 14.84 -8.70
CA LEU A 207 4.56 15.89 -7.68
C LEU A 207 4.69 17.31 -8.24
N GLU A 208 4.85 17.46 -9.54
CA GLU A 208 4.96 18.76 -10.19
C GLU A 208 4.13 18.78 -11.48
N GLN A 209 3.78 19.96 -11.96
CA GLN A 209 3.02 20.16 -13.19
C GLN A 209 3.84 20.87 -14.28
N TYR A 210 5.11 21.19 -14.00
CA TYR A 210 5.94 22.01 -14.88
C TYR A 210 6.16 21.38 -16.27
N HIS A 211 6.17 20.05 -16.34
CA HIS A 211 6.32 19.31 -17.60
C HIS A 211 5.03 19.23 -18.43
N VAL A 212 3.85 19.53 -17.84
CA VAL A 212 2.55 19.26 -18.48
C VAL A 212 2.39 20.04 -19.79
N ASP A 213 2.79 21.30 -19.82
CA ASP A 213 2.66 22.15 -21.02
C ASP A 213 3.48 21.62 -22.21
N PHE A 214 4.57 20.91 -21.94
CA PHE A 214 5.49 20.41 -22.96
C PHE A 214 5.24 18.94 -23.32
N ILE A 215 4.99 18.10 -22.33
CA ILE A 215 4.84 16.64 -22.52
C ILE A 215 3.39 16.25 -22.75
N HIS A 216 2.45 16.97 -22.13
CA HIS A 216 1.02 16.67 -22.17
C HIS A 216 0.18 17.85 -22.68
N PRO A 217 0.41 18.36 -23.91
CA PRO A 217 -0.30 19.55 -24.42
C PRO A 217 -1.82 19.37 -24.47
N GLN A 218 -2.30 18.13 -24.58
CA GLN A 218 -3.72 17.81 -24.47
C GLN A 218 -4.28 18.08 -23.05
N HIS A 219 -3.48 17.92 -21.99
CA HIS A 219 -3.87 18.25 -20.62
C HIS A 219 -3.79 19.74 -20.37
N ALA A 220 -2.76 20.41 -20.85
CA ALA A 220 -2.58 21.86 -20.75
C ALA A 220 -3.75 22.66 -21.34
N SER A 221 -4.51 22.05 -22.26
CA SER A 221 -5.70 22.70 -22.86
C SER A 221 -6.88 22.86 -21.87
N PHE A 222 -6.90 22.13 -20.75
CA PHE A 222 -8.00 22.15 -19.78
C PHE A 222 -7.55 22.19 -18.32
N VAL A 223 -6.25 22.21 -18.04
CA VAL A 223 -5.68 22.32 -16.69
C VAL A 223 -4.79 23.54 -16.63
N ASP A 224 -5.03 24.43 -15.68
CA ASP A 224 -4.12 25.54 -15.38
C ASP A 224 -3.01 25.02 -14.43
N CYS A 225 -1.82 24.83 -14.98
CA CYS A 225 -0.67 24.36 -14.22
C CYS A 225 0.06 25.49 -13.46
N CYS A 226 -0.27 26.74 -13.74
CA CYS A 226 0.37 27.91 -13.10
C CYS A 226 -0.24 28.21 -11.72
N ASP A 227 -1.48 27.80 -11.48
CA ASP A 227 -2.22 28.04 -10.24
C ASP A 227 -2.49 26.71 -9.49
N ALA A 228 -1.44 25.93 -9.28
CA ALA A 228 -1.52 24.66 -8.59
C ALA A 228 -1.28 24.84 -7.09
N GLU A 229 -2.26 24.47 -6.27
CA GLU A 229 -2.12 24.43 -4.82
C GLU A 229 -1.61 23.06 -4.38
N ASN A 230 -0.60 23.04 -3.49
CA ASN A 230 -0.02 21.81 -2.97
C ASN A 230 -0.17 21.76 -1.45
N ASP A 231 -0.81 20.71 -0.95
CA ASP A 231 -0.84 20.38 0.46
C ASP A 231 0.19 19.31 0.78
N LEU A 232 0.85 19.48 1.93
CA LEU A 232 1.79 18.53 2.49
C LEU A 232 1.29 18.09 3.86
N TRP A 233 1.20 16.78 4.08
CA TRP A 233 0.72 16.23 5.35
C TRP A 233 1.76 15.28 5.97
N PRO A 234 1.60 14.96 7.26
CA PRO A 234 2.42 13.95 7.91
C PRO A 234 2.49 12.64 7.11
N PHE A 235 3.54 11.88 7.34
CA PHE A 235 3.84 10.62 6.64
C PHE A 235 4.10 10.76 5.12
N GLY A 236 4.33 11.99 4.64
CA GLY A 236 4.67 12.24 3.24
C GLY A 236 3.48 12.21 2.27
N HIS A 237 2.26 12.32 2.79
CA HIS A 237 1.08 12.50 1.95
C HIS A 237 1.08 13.88 1.31
N THR A 238 0.66 13.93 0.06
CA THR A 238 0.57 15.17 -0.70
C THR A 238 -0.75 15.21 -1.47
N ARG A 239 -1.27 16.39 -1.65
CA ARG A 239 -2.37 16.67 -2.58
C ARG A 239 -1.97 17.82 -3.47
N THR A 240 -2.15 17.68 -4.75
CA THR A 240 -2.05 18.77 -5.71
C THR A 240 -3.42 19.04 -6.27
N MET A 241 -3.86 20.29 -6.19
CA MET A 241 -5.08 20.78 -6.81
C MET A 241 -4.72 21.68 -7.98
N VAL A 242 -5.34 21.43 -9.11
CA VAL A 242 -5.23 22.26 -10.31
C VAL A 242 -6.60 22.79 -10.67
N THR A 243 -6.65 24.03 -11.12
CA THR A 243 -7.88 24.65 -11.61
C THR A 243 -8.04 24.37 -13.11
N SER A 244 -9.27 24.40 -13.59
CA SER A 244 -9.55 24.36 -15.02
C SER A 244 -9.98 25.76 -15.48
N PRO A 245 -9.24 26.42 -16.36
CA PRO A 245 -9.64 27.71 -16.92
C PRO A 245 -10.85 27.57 -17.85
N VAL A 246 -11.14 26.38 -18.30
CA VAL A 246 -12.28 26.08 -19.15
C VAL A 246 -13.43 25.65 -18.27
N VAL A 247 -14.51 26.42 -18.23
CA VAL A 247 -15.78 26.01 -17.67
C VAL A 247 -16.34 24.87 -18.55
N ASN A 248 -15.89 23.67 -18.33
CA ASN A 248 -16.45 22.51 -18.98
C ASN A 248 -17.72 22.12 -18.21
N PRO A 249 -18.92 22.18 -18.84
CA PRO A 249 -20.16 21.76 -18.20
C PRO A 249 -20.10 20.33 -17.66
N CYS A 250 -19.27 19.48 -18.22
CA CYS A 250 -19.03 18.12 -17.73
C CYS A 250 -18.19 18.06 -16.45
N LEU A 251 -17.42 19.10 -16.11
CA LEU A 251 -16.66 19.20 -14.87
C LEU A 251 -17.42 19.92 -13.74
N LEU A 252 -18.47 20.67 -14.07
CA LEU A 252 -19.39 21.29 -13.08
C LEU A 252 -20.34 20.27 -12.45
N TYR A 253 -20.49 19.14 -13.07
CA TYR A 253 -21.18 18.02 -12.48
C TYR A 253 -20.10 17.00 -12.06
N THR A 254 -20.12 16.54 -10.84
CA THR A 254 -19.63 15.23 -10.45
C THR A 254 -20.46 14.20 -11.22
N SER A 255 -20.50 14.37 -12.50
CA SER A 255 -21.29 13.61 -13.41
C SER A 255 -20.64 12.27 -13.59
N PRO A 256 -21.43 11.21 -13.55
CA PRO A 256 -21.00 9.93 -14.04
C PRO A 256 -20.33 10.09 -15.40
N SER A 257 -19.37 9.24 -15.65
CA SER A 257 -18.65 9.14 -16.91
C SER A 257 -19.63 9.25 -18.12
N PRO A 258 -19.23 9.84 -19.25
CA PRO A 258 -20.04 9.86 -20.46
C PRO A 258 -20.52 8.49 -20.96
N ARG A 259 -20.19 7.42 -20.26
CA ARG A 259 -20.66 6.05 -20.51
C ARG A 259 -21.96 5.71 -19.78
N ASP A 260 -22.48 6.59 -18.94
CA ASP A 260 -23.73 6.40 -18.19
C ASP A 260 -24.91 7.18 -18.78
N SER A 261 -24.75 7.66 -20.02
CA SER A 261 -25.79 8.26 -20.84
C SER A 261 -26.15 7.39 -22.05
#